data_717a02de8dc14bf755d2535a87e220ca
#
_entry.id   717a02de8dc14bf755d2535a87e220ca
#
_cell.length_a   1.000
_cell.length_b   1.000
_cell.length_c   1.000
_cell.angle_alpha   90.00
_cell.angle_beta   90.00
_cell.angle_gamma   90.00
#
_symmetry.space_group_name_H-M   'P 1'
#
loop_
_entity.id
_entity.type
_entity.pdbx_description
1 polymer ?
#
loop_
_entity_poly.entity_id
_entity_poly.type
_entity_poly.pdbx_seq_one_letter_code
_entity_poly.pdbx_strand_id
1 'polypeptide(L)'
;MYVLGIESTCDETAAAIVEDGRAVRANVIATSVKEQALYGGVVPEIASRRHAECISAVADKALADAGLTMDDIGAVAVTFAPGLIGAVLVGVNFAKGLAYAAGKPL
;
A
#
# COMPACT_ATOMS: atom_id res chain seq x y z
N MET A 1 -17.49 1.91 8.53
CA MET A 1 -16.51 0.86 8.27
C MET A 1 -15.20 1.49 7.81
N TYR A 2 -14.10 1.04 8.36
CA TYR A 2 -12.77 1.45 7.93
C TYR A 2 -12.23 0.49 6.87
N VAL A 3 -11.66 1.03 5.81
CA VAL A 3 -11.01 0.27 4.75
C VAL A 3 -9.54 0.67 4.72
N LEU A 4 -8.65 -0.33 4.72
CA LEU A 4 -7.23 -0.13 4.49
C LEU A 4 -6.96 -0.29 3.00
N GLY A 5 -6.53 0.79 2.35
CA GLY A 5 -6.19 0.80 0.93
C GLY A 5 -4.68 0.73 0.71
N ILE A 6 -4.24 -0.11 -0.22
CA ILE A 6 -2.83 -0.33 -0.56
C ILE A 6 -2.61 0.02 -2.03
N GLU A 7 -1.52 0.71 -2.32
CA GLU A 7 -1.16 1.11 -3.68
C GLU A 7 0.36 0.96 -3.89
N SER A 8 0.77 0.28 -4.96
CA SER A 8 2.17 0.07 -5.33
C SER A 8 2.37 -0.02 -6.84
N THR A 9 1.61 0.74 -7.62
CA THR A 9 1.54 0.54 -9.08
C THR A 9 2.75 1.06 -9.86
N CYS A 10 3.54 1.97 -9.32
CA CYS A 10 4.69 2.55 -10.03
C CYS A 10 5.88 2.83 -9.09
N ASP A 11 6.06 4.06 -8.65
CA ASP A 11 7.25 4.50 -7.91
C ASP A 11 6.98 4.86 -6.45
N GLU A 12 5.74 4.82 -6.02
CA GLU A 12 5.33 5.10 -4.65
C GLU A 12 4.67 3.89 -4.01
N THR A 13 4.96 3.69 -2.71
CA THR A 13 4.27 2.70 -1.88
C THR A 13 3.36 3.47 -0.94
N ALA A 14 2.07 3.23 -0.99
CA ALA A 14 1.11 3.99 -0.20
C ALA A 14 0.10 3.10 0.52
N ALA A 15 -0.31 3.56 1.69
CA ALA A 15 -1.42 2.99 2.43
C ALA A 15 -2.29 4.11 3.01
N ALA A 16 -3.59 3.93 2.94
CA ALA A 16 -4.54 4.90 3.47
C ALA A 16 -5.64 4.18 4.25
N ILE A 17 -6.18 4.87 5.23
CA ILE A 17 -7.37 4.42 5.96
C ILE A 17 -8.51 5.36 5.61
N VAL A 18 -9.60 4.81 5.08
CA VAL A 18 -10.79 5.58 4.69
C VAL A 18 -11.98 5.07 5.50
N GLU A 19 -12.70 6.00 6.13
CA GLU A 19 -13.89 5.71 6.91
C GLU A 19 -15.13 5.99 6.07
N ASP A 20 -16.03 5.03 6.00
CA ASP A 20 -17.32 5.13 5.33
C ASP A 20 -17.23 5.63 3.88
N GLY A 21 -16.12 5.30 3.20
CA GLY A 21 -15.89 5.66 1.81
C GLY A 21 -15.61 7.15 1.57
N ARG A 22 -15.47 7.97 2.60
CA ARG A 22 -15.36 9.43 2.45
C ARG A 22 -14.28 10.08 3.30
N ALA A 23 -14.19 9.75 4.58
CA ALA A 23 -13.25 10.41 5.49
C ALA A 23 -11.90 9.71 5.45
N VAL A 24 -10.86 10.43 5.01
CA VAL A 24 -9.48 9.92 5.01
C VAL A 24 -8.92 10.10 6.42
N ARG A 25 -8.67 8.99 7.11
CA ARG A 25 -8.15 8.99 8.48
C ARG A 25 -6.63 8.93 8.52
N ALA A 26 -6.02 8.36 7.50
CA ALA A 26 -4.57 8.32 7.32
C ALA A 26 -4.24 8.17 5.84
N ASN A 27 -3.11 8.74 5.43
CA ASN A 27 -2.59 8.59 4.08
C ASN A 27 -1.07 8.68 4.16
N VAL A 28 -0.40 7.54 4.00
CA VAL A 28 1.05 7.43 4.13
C VAL A 28 1.64 7.05 2.79
N ILE A 29 2.63 7.81 2.35
CA ILE A 29 3.28 7.63 1.06
C ILE A 29 4.79 7.55 1.26
N ALA A 30 5.40 6.47 0.76
CA ALA A 30 6.85 6.33 0.65
C ALA A 30 7.23 6.36 -0.83
N THR A 31 8.15 7.23 -1.21
CA THR A 31 8.53 7.41 -2.61
C THR A 31 9.95 6.95 -2.89
N SER A 32 10.20 6.40 -4.09
CA SER A 32 11.51 6.08 -4.61
C SER A 32 11.95 7.03 -5.75
N VAL A 33 11.25 8.15 -5.92
CA VAL A 33 11.51 9.10 -7.01
C VAL A 33 12.96 9.59 -7.02
N LYS A 34 13.53 9.92 -5.86
CA LYS A 34 14.93 10.38 -5.77
C LYS A 34 15.93 9.33 -6.23
N GLU A 35 15.73 8.09 -5.88
CA GLU A 35 16.59 6.97 -6.26
C GLU A 35 16.51 6.72 -7.76
N GLN A 36 15.31 6.73 -8.30
CA GLN A 36 15.07 6.44 -9.71
C GLN A 36 15.44 7.60 -10.63
N ALA A 37 15.45 8.83 -10.13
CA ALA A 37 15.89 10.01 -10.88
C ALA A 37 17.33 9.88 -11.39
N LEU A 38 18.19 9.13 -10.68
CA LEU A 38 19.56 8.85 -11.10
C LEU A 38 19.62 8.10 -12.43
N TYR A 39 18.56 7.41 -12.81
CA TYR A 39 18.46 6.62 -14.04
C TYR A 39 17.58 7.31 -15.09
N GLY A 40 17.16 8.57 -14.84
CA GLY A 40 16.32 9.32 -15.76
C GLY A 40 14.85 8.97 -15.75
N GLY A 41 14.40 8.14 -14.82
CA GLY A 41 13.01 7.74 -14.70
C GLY A 41 12.83 6.43 -13.94
N VAL A 42 11.62 5.87 -13.99
CA VAL A 42 11.29 4.66 -13.25
C VAL A 42 11.98 3.43 -13.82
N VAL A 43 12.70 2.71 -12.97
CA VAL A 43 13.27 1.40 -13.25
C VAL A 43 12.40 0.35 -12.56
N PRO A 44 11.66 -0.50 -13.30
CA PRO A 44 10.68 -1.41 -12.69
C PRO A 44 11.22 -2.33 -11.59
N GLU A 45 12.44 -2.84 -11.75
CA GLU A 45 13.06 -3.70 -10.73
C GLU A 45 13.35 -2.92 -9.45
N ILE A 46 13.85 -1.68 -9.55
CA ILE A 46 14.12 -0.83 -8.39
C ILE A 46 12.80 -0.50 -7.69
N ALA A 47 11.78 -0.15 -8.44
CA ALA A 47 10.46 0.14 -7.90
C ALA A 47 9.89 -1.05 -7.13
N SER A 48 9.85 -2.23 -7.73
CA SER A 48 9.28 -3.43 -7.08
C SER A 48 10.05 -3.83 -5.83
N ARG A 49 11.38 -3.74 -5.86
CA ARG A 49 12.22 -4.02 -4.69
C ARG A 49 11.93 -3.04 -3.55
N ARG A 50 11.78 -1.76 -3.88
CA ARG A 50 11.49 -0.72 -2.90
C ARG A 50 10.11 -0.91 -2.27
N HIS A 51 9.10 -1.27 -3.06
CA HIS A 51 7.77 -1.61 -2.53
C HIS A 51 7.85 -2.76 -1.52
N ALA A 52 8.56 -3.82 -1.86
CA ALA A 52 8.71 -4.98 -0.98
C ALA A 52 9.37 -4.61 0.36
N GLU A 53 10.33 -3.69 0.34
CA GLU A 53 11.01 -3.22 1.56
C GLU A 53 10.11 -2.35 2.44
N CYS A 54 9.21 -1.56 1.86
CA CYS A 54 8.49 -0.50 2.56
C CYS A 54 7.05 -0.84 2.92
N ILE A 55 6.41 -1.77 2.21
CA ILE A 55 4.95 -1.91 2.24
C ILE A 55 4.40 -2.24 3.64
N SER A 56 5.07 -3.09 4.39
CA SER A 56 4.63 -3.43 5.76
C SER A 56 4.70 -2.22 6.69
N ALA A 57 5.81 -1.48 6.64
CA ALA A 57 6.00 -0.28 7.47
C ALA A 57 5.00 0.83 7.11
N VAL A 58 4.70 0.98 5.82
CA VAL A 58 3.72 1.98 5.34
C VAL A 58 2.31 1.63 5.84
N ALA A 59 1.92 0.37 5.78
CA ALA A 59 0.64 -0.09 6.29
C ALA A 59 0.54 0.08 7.82
N ASP A 60 1.59 -0.29 8.55
CA ASP A 60 1.65 -0.12 10.00
C ASP A 60 1.53 1.35 10.39
N LYS A 61 2.23 2.23 9.67
CA LYS A 61 2.17 3.67 9.94
C LYS A 61 0.78 4.24 9.68
N ALA A 62 0.10 3.79 8.62
CA ALA A 62 -1.26 4.23 8.34
C ALA A 62 -2.21 3.86 9.48
N LEU A 63 -2.13 2.63 9.99
CA LEU A 63 -2.91 2.20 11.14
C LEU A 63 -2.59 3.03 12.38
N ALA A 64 -1.31 3.23 12.68
CA ALA A 64 -0.87 4.03 13.84
C ALA A 64 -1.33 5.48 13.74
N ASP A 65 -1.20 6.11 12.57
CA ASP A 65 -1.63 7.49 12.35
C ASP A 65 -3.16 7.66 12.53
N ALA A 66 -3.93 6.63 12.17
CA ALA A 66 -5.38 6.63 12.37
C ALA A 66 -5.79 6.22 13.80
N GLY A 67 -4.85 5.74 14.61
CA GLY A 67 -5.14 5.24 15.96
C GLY A 67 -5.92 3.93 15.95
N LEU A 68 -5.74 3.10 14.93
CA LEU A 68 -6.47 1.86 14.70
C LEU A 68 -5.55 0.64 14.67
N THR A 69 -6.16 -0.54 14.81
CA THR A 69 -5.50 -1.83 14.57
C THR A 69 -6.23 -2.56 13.46
N MET A 70 -5.69 -3.70 13.00
CA MET A 70 -6.36 -4.52 11.99
C MET A 70 -7.74 -5.03 12.46
N ASP A 71 -7.96 -5.15 13.75
CA ASP A 71 -9.28 -5.53 14.28
C ASP A 71 -10.37 -4.51 13.93
N ASP A 72 -10.00 -3.25 13.78
CA ASP A 72 -10.92 -2.16 13.43
C ASP A 72 -11.23 -2.10 11.93
N ILE A 73 -10.41 -2.75 11.11
CA ILE A 73 -10.52 -2.70 9.65
C ILE A 73 -11.61 -3.65 9.17
N GLY A 74 -12.53 -3.15 8.36
CA GLY A 74 -13.63 -3.94 7.80
C GLY A 74 -13.28 -4.64 6.50
N ALA A 75 -12.35 -4.06 5.71
CA ALA A 75 -11.92 -4.63 4.43
C ALA A 75 -10.55 -4.07 4.04
N VAL A 76 -9.83 -4.83 3.21
CA VAL A 76 -8.59 -4.39 2.58
C VAL A 76 -8.87 -4.16 1.10
N ALA A 77 -8.43 -3.01 0.57
CA ALA A 77 -8.53 -2.69 -0.84
C ALA A 77 -7.12 -2.56 -1.42
N VAL A 78 -6.94 -2.93 -2.67
CA VAL A 78 -5.63 -2.83 -3.33
C VAL A 78 -5.82 -2.46 -4.80
N THR A 79 -4.94 -1.60 -5.30
CA THR A 79 -4.88 -1.29 -6.73
C THR A 79 -4.20 -2.44 -7.45
N PHE A 80 -4.92 -3.06 -8.40
CA PHE A 80 -4.37 -4.20 -9.12
C PHE A 80 -4.10 -3.92 -10.60
N ALA A 81 -4.60 -2.81 -11.14
CA ALA A 81 -4.38 -2.38 -12.52
C ALA A 81 -4.85 -0.94 -12.73
N PRO A 82 -4.24 -0.21 -13.67
CA PRO A 82 -3.00 -0.52 -14.39
C PRO A 82 -1.76 -0.23 -13.54
N GLY A 83 -0.59 -0.68 -14.02
CA GLY A 83 0.69 -0.40 -13.39
C GLY A 83 1.81 -1.29 -13.90
N LEU A 84 3.00 -1.11 -13.33
CA LEU A 84 4.15 -1.97 -13.61
C LEU A 84 3.89 -3.33 -12.94
N ILE A 85 3.97 -4.41 -13.71
CA ILE A 85 3.54 -5.74 -13.24
C ILE A 85 4.26 -6.17 -11.95
N GLY A 86 5.57 -6.01 -11.87
CA GLY A 86 6.33 -6.37 -10.67
C GLY A 86 5.96 -5.53 -9.46
N ALA A 87 5.74 -4.24 -9.64
CA ALA A 87 5.31 -3.33 -8.59
C ALA A 87 3.88 -3.67 -8.10
N VAL A 88 2.95 -3.84 -9.03
CA VAL A 88 1.55 -4.20 -8.72
C VAL A 88 1.48 -5.50 -7.91
N LEU A 89 2.26 -6.52 -8.30
CA LEU A 89 2.28 -7.80 -7.62
C LEU A 89 2.68 -7.69 -6.15
N VAL A 90 3.59 -6.78 -5.80
CA VAL A 90 3.97 -6.56 -4.40
C VAL A 90 2.77 -6.15 -3.56
N GLY A 91 2.04 -5.11 -3.99
CA GLY A 91 0.86 -4.63 -3.27
C GLY A 91 -0.26 -5.67 -3.22
N VAL A 92 -0.56 -6.30 -4.34
CA VAL A 92 -1.62 -7.31 -4.44
C VAL A 92 -1.33 -8.49 -3.52
N ASN A 93 -0.11 -9.03 -3.54
CA ASN A 93 0.25 -10.18 -2.71
C ASN A 93 0.29 -9.81 -1.22
N PHE A 94 0.80 -8.63 -0.89
CA PHE A 94 0.77 -8.14 0.49
C PHE A 94 -0.68 -8.02 0.99
N ALA A 95 -1.56 -7.38 0.21
CA ALA A 95 -2.96 -7.18 0.59
C ALA A 95 -3.70 -8.51 0.76
N LYS A 96 -3.46 -9.47 -0.14
CA LYS A 96 -4.03 -10.82 -0.01
C LYS A 96 -3.59 -11.50 1.28
N GLY A 97 -2.31 -11.50 1.56
CA GLY A 97 -1.75 -12.12 2.77
C GLY A 97 -2.29 -11.46 4.04
N LEU A 98 -2.34 -10.13 4.05
CA LEU A 98 -2.85 -9.37 5.19
C LEU A 98 -4.35 -9.62 5.42
N ALA A 99 -5.15 -9.56 4.37
CA ALA A 99 -6.59 -9.81 4.46
C ALA A 99 -6.88 -11.24 4.93
N TYR A 100 -6.14 -12.21 4.40
CA TYR A 100 -6.27 -13.60 4.80
C TYR A 100 -5.90 -13.79 6.28
N ALA A 101 -4.75 -13.28 6.71
CA ALA A 101 -4.28 -13.42 8.08
C ALA A 101 -5.20 -12.73 9.08
N ALA A 102 -5.79 -11.60 8.73
CA ALA A 102 -6.69 -10.85 9.60
C ALA A 102 -8.15 -11.32 9.50
N GLY A 103 -8.48 -12.23 8.58
CA GLY A 103 -9.86 -12.69 8.37
C GLY A 103 -10.76 -11.59 7.81
N LYS A 104 -10.24 -10.72 6.95
CA LYS A 104 -10.99 -9.60 6.37
C LYS A 104 -11.20 -9.82 4.86
N PRO A 105 -12.30 -9.28 4.29
CA PRO A 105 -12.50 -9.31 2.84
C PRO A 105 -11.48 -8.42 2.12
N LEU A 106 -11.19 -8.85 0.89
CA LEU A 106 -10.32 -8.13 -0.04
C LEU A 106 -11.16 -7.57 -1.17
#